data_c6eaf4fa214623ead0a2a375048dfd70
#
_entry.id   c6eaf4fa214623ead0a2a375048dfd70
#
_cell.length_a   1.000
_cell.length_b   1.000
_cell.length_c   1.000
_cell.angle_alpha   90.00
_cell.angle_beta   90.00
_cell.angle_gamma   90.00
#
_symmetry.space_group_name_H-M   'P 1'
#
loop_
_entity.id
_entity.type
_entity.pdbx_description
1 polymer ?
#
loop_
_entity_poly.entity_id
_entity_poly.type
_entity_poly.pdbx_seq_one_letter_code
_entity_poly.pdbx_strand_id
1 'polypeptide(L)'
;MCIRDRLNTSGVMNYKNYQFDMVRAGISLYGYSNDNEIDKFLKPVLTLKTIISQIHKIKKGDSVGYNRSLIAKKNMSIATIPVGHAYGITRIYGNGKGYVYVKGKKAFVVGNVCMDMLMLDVSAIECKEGDEVVVVGENASAEALANSAGTISYELLTGLSDTITRRVIAG
;
A
#
# COMPACT_ATOMS: atom_id res chain seq x y z
N MET A 1 34.12 -6.44 -7.04
CA MET A 1 33.25 -6.49 -5.85
C MET A 1 33.41 -7.85 -5.19
N CYS A 2 33.99 -7.91 -4.00
CA CYS A 2 34.25 -9.17 -3.30
C CYS A 2 32.98 -9.90 -2.95
N ILE A 3 32.94 -11.22 -3.09
CA ILE A 3 31.81 -12.09 -2.75
C ILE A 3 31.48 -12.03 -1.23
N ARG A 4 32.42 -11.54 -0.42
CA ARG A 4 32.33 -11.47 1.05
C ARG A 4 31.34 -10.45 1.60
N ASP A 5 30.86 -9.49 0.79
CA ASP A 5 30.11 -8.32 1.25
C ASP A 5 28.67 -8.34 0.74
N ARG A 6 28.01 -9.50 0.66
CA ARG A 6 26.75 -9.60 -0.10
C ARG A 6 25.54 -10.10 0.64
N LEU A 7 25.60 -10.31 1.95
CA LEU A 7 24.38 -10.67 2.67
C LEU A 7 23.36 -9.52 2.56
N ASN A 8 22.17 -9.84 2.06
CA ASN A 8 21.01 -8.98 2.14
C ASN A 8 20.33 -9.13 3.51
N THR A 9 19.20 -8.45 3.76
CA THR A 9 18.47 -8.51 5.01
C THR A 9 18.25 -9.95 5.51
N SER A 10 17.72 -10.85 4.67
CA SER A 10 17.48 -12.24 5.04
C SER A 10 18.79 -12.98 5.39
N GLY A 11 19.84 -12.76 4.63
CA GLY A 11 21.17 -13.32 4.93
C GLY A 11 21.73 -12.83 6.27
N VAL A 12 21.56 -11.54 6.57
CA VAL A 12 22.00 -10.96 7.85
C VAL A 12 21.29 -11.61 9.03
N MET A 13 19.99 -11.83 8.92
CA MET A 13 19.17 -12.38 10.00
C MET A 13 19.45 -13.88 10.24
N ASN A 14 19.61 -14.65 9.16
CA ASN A 14 19.68 -16.11 9.24
C ASN A 14 21.11 -16.69 9.27
N TYR A 15 22.13 -15.93 8.81
CA TYR A 15 23.50 -16.44 8.63
C TYR A 15 24.53 -15.54 9.31
N LYS A 16 24.46 -15.41 10.63
CA LYS A 16 25.33 -14.52 11.44
C LYS A 16 26.83 -14.74 11.20
N ASN A 17 27.24 -15.99 11.02
CA ASN A 17 28.68 -16.34 10.82
C ASN A 17 29.24 -15.93 9.44
N TYR A 18 28.38 -15.43 8.51
CA TYR A 18 28.78 -15.03 7.17
C TYR A 18 28.65 -13.51 6.94
N GLN A 19 28.55 -12.72 7.98
CA GLN A 19 28.38 -11.27 7.89
C GLN A 19 29.66 -10.56 7.46
N PHE A 20 30.84 -11.13 7.79
CA PHE A 20 32.15 -10.58 7.48
C PHE A 20 32.26 -9.08 7.79
N ASP A 21 32.88 -8.29 6.92
CA ASP A 21 33.16 -6.87 7.15
C ASP A 21 31.98 -5.96 6.80
N MET A 22 31.06 -6.39 5.93
CA MET A 22 29.92 -5.57 5.46
C MET A 22 28.71 -6.41 5.09
N VAL A 23 27.54 -5.86 5.39
CA VAL A 23 26.24 -6.42 5.02
C VAL A 23 25.35 -5.35 4.37
N ARG A 24 24.31 -5.77 3.66
CA ARG A 24 23.33 -4.89 3.01
C ARG A 24 21.96 -5.06 3.68
N ALA A 25 21.68 -4.28 4.70
CA ALA A 25 20.36 -4.20 5.29
C ALA A 25 19.52 -3.17 4.54
N GLY A 26 18.37 -3.57 4.05
CA GLY A 26 17.46 -2.70 3.29
C GLY A 26 16.05 -2.75 3.87
N ILE A 27 15.27 -3.76 3.53
CA ILE A 27 13.86 -3.85 3.89
C ILE A 27 13.60 -3.89 5.40
N SER A 28 14.55 -4.45 6.18
CA SER A 28 14.45 -4.46 7.64
C SER A 28 14.48 -3.07 8.27
N LEU A 29 15.07 -2.09 7.60
CA LEU A 29 15.04 -0.69 8.02
C LEU A 29 13.63 -0.08 7.87
N TYR A 30 12.79 -0.66 7.02
CA TYR A 30 11.37 -0.30 6.89
C TYR A 30 10.48 -1.09 7.85
N GLY A 31 11.06 -2.05 8.59
CA GLY A 31 10.31 -2.87 9.55
C GLY A 31 9.66 -4.10 8.94
N TYR A 32 10.22 -4.63 7.85
CA TYR A 32 9.73 -5.85 7.19
C TYR A 32 10.88 -6.81 6.89
N SER A 33 10.56 -8.11 6.80
CA SER A 33 11.47 -9.15 6.31
C SER A 33 10.69 -10.11 5.40
N ASN A 34 11.32 -11.20 4.99
CA ASN A 34 10.64 -12.30 4.29
C ASN A 34 10.38 -13.48 5.21
N ASP A 35 10.43 -13.27 6.51
CA ASP A 35 10.32 -14.30 7.54
C ASP A 35 9.40 -13.82 8.66
N ASN A 36 8.26 -14.50 8.81
CA ASN A 36 7.23 -14.15 9.78
C ASN A 36 7.72 -14.20 11.25
N GLU A 37 8.74 -15.02 11.55
CA GLU A 37 9.31 -15.07 12.90
C GLU A 37 10.19 -13.85 13.16
N ILE A 38 10.90 -13.37 12.16
CA ILE A 38 11.74 -12.18 12.24
C ILE A 38 10.86 -10.92 12.28
N ASP A 39 9.78 -10.88 11.51
CA ASP A 39 8.85 -9.74 11.46
C ASP A 39 8.24 -9.39 12.82
N LYS A 40 8.14 -10.36 13.73
CA LYS A 40 7.67 -10.12 15.12
C LYS A 40 8.57 -9.17 15.91
N PHE A 41 9.84 -9.05 15.53
CA PHE A 41 10.83 -8.19 16.17
C PHE A 41 11.05 -6.87 15.44
N LEU A 42 10.47 -6.72 14.25
CA LEU A 42 10.58 -5.51 13.43
C LEU A 42 9.36 -4.62 13.65
N LYS A 43 9.58 -3.31 13.58
CA LYS A 43 8.50 -2.31 13.66
C LYS A 43 8.42 -1.54 12.35
N PRO A 44 7.27 -1.54 11.65
CA PRO A 44 7.06 -0.69 10.49
C PRO A 44 7.29 0.78 10.83
N VAL A 45 8.14 1.46 10.06
CA VAL A 45 8.51 2.86 10.30
C VAL A 45 7.86 3.83 9.32
N LEU A 46 7.11 3.31 8.34
CA LEU A 46 6.48 4.11 7.30
C LEU A 46 4.96 4.09 7.45
N THR A 47 4.37 5.27 7.41
CA THR A 47 2.91 5.43 7.27
C THR A 47 2.62 6.30 6.05
N LEU A 48 1.79 5.79 5.12
CA LEU A 48 1.26 6.54 3.99
C LEU A 48 -0.21 6.81 4.21
N LYS A 49 -0.56 8.10 4.29
CA LYS A 49 -1.93 8.57 4.49
C LYS A 49 -2.35 9.51 3.38
N THR A 50 -3.65 9.58 3.16
CA THR A 50 -4.31 10.55 2.29
C THR A 50 -5.70 10.87 2.84
N ILE A 51 -6.52 11.58 2.08
CA ILE A 51 -7.89 11.91 2.44
C ILE A 51 -8.87 11.49 1.35
N ILE A 52 -10.12 11.36 1.69
CA ILE A 52 -11.19 11.27 0.70
C ILE A 52 -11.40 12.66 0.09
N SER A 53 -11.17 12.78 -1.23
CA SER A 53 -11.39 14.04 -1.94
C SER A 53 -12.84 14.22 -2.38
N GLN A 54 -13.54 13.13 -2.67
CA GLN A 54 -14.91 13.18 -3.16
C GLN A 54 -15.64 11.86 -2.91
N ILE A 55 -16.97 11.92 -2.68
CA ILE A 55 -17.83 10.73 -2.59
C ILE A 55 -18.99 10.85 -3.58
N HIS A 56 -19.14 9.86 -4.42
CA HIS A 56 -20.26 9.74 -5.35
C HIS A 56 -21.15 8.54 -5.05
N LYS A 57 -22.47 8.76 -5.08
CA LYS A 57 -23.46 7.68 -5.09
C LYS A 57 -23.75 7.30 -6.54
N ILE A 58 -23.51 6.06 -6.89
CA ILE A 58 -23.78 5.52 -8.22
C ILE A 58 -24.90 4.48 -8.18
N LYS A 59 -25.62 4.33 -9.29
CA LYS A 59 -26.71 3.36 -9.42
C LYS A 59 -26.23 2.09 -10.10
N LYS A 60 -27.01 1.03 -9.96
CA LYS A 60 -26.81 -0.19 -10.75
C LYS A 60 -26.77 0.15 -12.25
N GLY A 61 -25.74 -0.32 -12.95
CA GLY A 61 -25.50 -0.05 -14.36
C GLY A 61 -24.51 1.09 -14.64
N ASP A 62 -24.27 1.98 -13.69
CA ASP A 62 -23.25 3.03 -13.84
C ASP A 62 -21.85 2.43 -13.87
N SER A 63 -20.93 3.11 -14.53
CA SER A 63 -19.55 2.66 -14.67
C SER A 63 -18.56 3.55 -13.91
N VAL A 64 -17.47 2.96 -13.42
CA VAL A 64 -16.39 3.65 -12.70
C VAL A 64 -15.06 3.40 -13.41
N GLY A 65 -14.27 4.47 -13.52
CA GLY A 65 -12.90 4.46 -14.02
C GLY A 65 -12.78 4.33 -15.54
N TYR A 66 -11.55 4.41 -16.02
CA TYR A 66 -11.23 4.29 -17.44
C TYR A 66 -11.66 2.94 -18.02
N ASN A 67 -12.09 2.96 -19.26
CA ASN A 67 -12.58 1.80 -20.01
C ASN A 67 -13.79 1.12 -19.35
N ARG A 68 -14.55 1.85 -18.52
CA ARG A 68 -15.70 1.28 -17.79
C ARG A 68 -15.32 -0.01 -17.05
N SER A 69 -14.14 -0.02 -16.43
CA SER A 69 -13.54 -1.22 -15.85
C SER A 69 -14.34 -1.81 -14.69
N LEU A 70 -15.18 -0.99 -14.03
CA LEU A 70 -16.23 -1.48 -13.13
C LEU A 70 -17.59 -1.06 -13.69
N ILE A 71 -18.54 -1.99 -13.79
CA ILE A 71 -19.97 -1.71 -13.96
C ILE A 71 -20.66 -2.09 -12.64
N ALA A 72 -21.34 -1.13 -12.03
CA ALA A 72 -22.00 -1.31 -10.75
C ALA A 72 -23.14 -2.36 -10.85
N LYS A 73 -23.05 -3.43 -10.08
CA LYS A 73 -24.07 -4.48 -10.02
C LYS A 73 -25.22 -4.12 -9.08
N LYS A 74 -25.03 -3.13 -8.22
CA LYS A 74 -25.98 -2.58 -7.26
C LYS A 74 -25.68 -1.10 -7.05
N ASN A 75 -26.52 -0.39 -6.30
CA ASN A 75 -26.21 0.98 -5.87
C ASN A 75 -24.98 0.96 -4.96
N MET A 76 -24.06 1.86 -5.16
CA MET A 76 -22.78 1.93 -4.44
C MET A 76 -22.43 3.36 -4.06
N SER A 77 -21.63 3.50 -3.01
CA SER A 77 -20.93 4.74 -2.68
C SER A 77 -19.45 4.58 -3.02
N ILE A 78 -18.94 5.45 -3.89
CA ILE A 78 -17.57 5.42 -4.37
C ILE A 78 -16.85 6.66 -3.86
N ALA A 79 -15.75 6.43 -3.12
CA ALA A 79 -14.84 7.49 -2.71
C ALA A 79 -13.67 7.60 -3.69
N THR A 80 -13.26 8.82 -3.99
CA THR A 80 -12.02 9.12 -4.73
C THR A 80 -10.96 9.60 -3.75
N ILE A 81 -9.75 9.07 -3.87
CA ILE A 81 -8.58 9.54 -3.11
C ILE A 81 -7.47 9.99 -4.07
N PRO A 82 -6.73 11.08 -3.73
CA PRO A 82 -5.70 11.65 -4.60
C PRO A 82 -4.36 10.90 -4.46
N VAL A 83 -4.39 9.59 -4.72
CA VAL A 83 -3.21 8.71 -4.79
C VAL A 83 -3.43 7.73 -5.94
N GLY A 84 -2.46 7.64 -6.83
CA GLY A 84 -2.52 6.76 -8.00
C GLY A 84 -1.15 6.19 -8.34
N HIS A 85 -0.99 5.73 -9.59
CA HIS A 85 0.24 5.05 -9.97
C HIS A 85 1.47 5.99 -10.07
N ALA A 86 1.28 7.31 -10.22
CA ALA A 86 2.35 8.30 -10.14
C ALA A 86 2.94 8.40 -8.72
N TYR A 87 2.21 7.95 -7.71
CA TYR A 87 2.64 7.94 -6.32
C TYR A 87 3.09 6.55 -5.85
N GLY A 88 3.18 5.56 -6.75
CA GLY A 88 3.66 4.22 -6.44
C GLY A 88 2.56 3.19 -6.16
N ILE A 89 1.28 3.57 -6.15
CA ILE A 89 0.17 2.62 -6.08
C ILE A 89 -0.19 2.18 -7.49
N THR A 90 0.51 1.16 -7.98
CA THR A 90 0.47 0.73 -9.36
C THR A 90 -0.89 0.14 -9.77
N ARG A 91 -1.08 -0.08 -11.08
CA ARG A 91 -2.34 -0.58 -11.64
C ARG A 91 -2.71 -1.99 -11.19
N ILE A 92 -1.74 -2.78 -10.69
CA ILE A 92 -2.00 -4.13 -10.18
C ILE A 92 -2.95 -4.14 -8.98
N TYR A 93 -3.04 -3.04 -8.23
CA TYR A 93 -3.95 -2.89 -7.08
C TYR A 93 -5.41 -2.59 -7.47
N GLY A 94 -5.68 -2.32 -8.75
CA GLY A 94 -7.03 -2.05 -9.25
C GLY A 94 -7.94 -3.27 -9.26
N ASN A 95 -9.21 -3.01 -9.64
CA ASN A 95 -10.22 -4.03 -9.92
C ASN A 95 -10.47 -5.01 -8.77
N GLY A 96 -10.55 -4.49 -7.55
CA GLY A 96 -10.90 -5.26 -6.34
C GLY A 96 -9.74 -6.02 -5.70
N LYS A 97 -8.51 -5.92 -6.21
CA LYS A 97 -7.34 -6.60 -5.63
C LYS A 97 -6.81 -5.84 -4.41
N GLY A 98 -6.42 -4.58 -4.59
CA GLY A 98 -5.91 -3.75 -3.51
C GLY A 98 -7.02 -3.20 -2.61
N TYR A 99 -6.63 -2.80 -1.43
CA TYR A 99 -7.51 -2.14 -0.46
C TYR A 99 -6.72 -1.13 0.37
N VAL A 100 -7.43 -0.19 0.95
CA VAL A 100 -6.92 0.77 1.93
C VAL A 100 -7.84 0.78 3.15
N TYR A 101 -7.50 1.54 4.18
CA TYR A 101 -8.32 1.62 5.38
C TYR A 101 -8.95 3.00 5.51
N VAL A 102 -10.27 3.01 5.69
CA VAL A 102 -11.07 4.20 6.00
C VAL A 102 -11.77 3.94 7.32
N LYS A 103 -11.51 4.77 8.34
CA LYS A 103 -12.04 4.56 9.71
C LYS A 103 -11.81 3.13 10.24
N GLY A 104 -10.63 2.56 9.97
CA GLY A 104 -10.25 1.21 10.41
C GLY A 104 -10.90 0.07 9.63
N LYS A 105 -11.72 0.35 8.61
CA LYS A 105 -12.37 -0.66 7.77
C LYS A 105 -11.71 -0.73 6.40
N LYS A 106 -11.60 -1.94 5.83
CA LYS A 106 -11.07 -2.15 4.48
C LYS A 106 -12.03 -1.57 3.43
N ALA A 107 -11.51 -0.68 2.58
CA ALA A 107 -12.16 -0.17 1.39
C ALA A 107 -11.40 -0.67 0.16
N PHE A 108 -12.04 -1.46 -0.68
CA PHE A 108 -11.40 -2.05 -1.85
C PHE A 108 -11.29 -1.07 -3.00
N VAL A 109 -10.16 -1.14 -3.72
CA VAL A 109 -9.95 -0.35 -4.94
C VAL A 109 -10.87 -0.86 -6.04
N VAL A 110 -11.68 0.00 -6.60
CA VAL A 110 -12.62 -0.32 -7.68
C VAL A 110 -12.19 0.32 -8.99
N GLY A 111 -12.39 -0.41 -10.07
CA GLY A 111 -11.93 0.04 -11.38
C GLY A 111 -10.40 0.08 -11.50
N ASN A 112 -9.91 0.73 -12.55
CA ASN A 112 -8.49 0.89 -12.78
C ASN A 112 -7.91 2.00 -11.90
N VAL A 113 -6.70 1.80 -11.38
CA VAL A 113 -5.92 2.88 -10.75
C VAL A 113 -5.52 3.89 -11.84
N CYS A 114 -5.81 5.16 -11.61
CA CYS A 114 -5.45 6.27 -12.48
C CYS A 114 -4.06 6.82 -12.13
N MET A 115 -3.59 7.83 -12.86
CA MET A 115 -2.29 8.46 -12.63
C MET A 115 -2.21 9.05 -11.21
N ASP A 116 -3.16 9.92 -10.87
CA ASP A 116 -3.11 10.73 -9.65
C ASP A 116 -4.21 10.37 -8.65
N MET A 117 -5.05 9.39 -8.96
CA MET A 117 -6.17 9.02 -8.11
C MET A 117 -6.56 7.55 -8.26
N LEU A 118 -7.27 7.06 -7.27
CA LEU A 118 -7.97 5.78 -7.36
C LEU A 118 -9.33 5.87 -6.65
N MET A 119 -10.20 4.94 -6.97
CA MET A 119 -11.55 4.88 -6.45
C MET A 119 -11.73 3.69 -5.52
N LEU A 120 -12.53 3.89 -4.48
CA LEU A 120 -12.77 2.93 -3.40
C LEU A 120 -14.26 2.63 -3.26
N ASP A 121 -14.61 1.39 -3.04
CA ASP A 121 -15.96 1.04 -2.57
C ASP A 121 -16.06 1.32 -1.07
N VAL A 122 -16.83 2.33 -0.73
CA VAL A 122 -17.13 2.72 0.65
C VAL A 122 -18.60 2.49 1.02
N SER A 123 -19.31 1.65 0.26
CA SER A 123 -20.76 1.42 0.45
C SER A 123 -21.13 0.93 1.87
N ALA A 124 -20.22 0.22 2.54
CA ALA A 124 -20.40 -0.30 3.90
C ALA A 124 -19.67 0.53 4.98
N ILE A 125 -19.17 1.71 4.62
CA ILE A 125 -18.34 2.54 5.51
C ILE A 125 -19.01 3.92 5.64
N GLU A 126 -19.36 4.30 6.84
CA GLU A 126 -19.86 5.64 7.11
C GLU A 126 -18.68 6.63 7.12
N CYS A 127 -18.53 7.35 6.02
CA CYS A 127 -17.43 8.29 5.81
C CYS A 127 -17.89 9.52 5.02
N LYS A 128 -17.07 10.56 5.05
CA LYS A 128 -17.29 11.84 4.37
C LYS A 128 -16.01 12.34 3.71
N GLU A 129 -16.15 13.31 2.84
CA GLU A 129 -15.03 14.04 2.25
C GLU A 129 -14.17 14.69 3.34
N GLY A 130 -12.85 14.60 3.18
CA GLY A 130 -11.88 15.01 4.18
C GLY A 130 -11.51 13.93 5.21
N ASP A 131 -12.24 12.81 5.30
CA ASP A 131 -11.86 11.72 6.21
C ASP A 131 -10.52 11.10 5.80
N GLU A 132 -9.69 10.78 6.80
CA GLU A 132 -8.37 10.16 6.60
C GLU A 132 -8.51 8.75 6.02
N VAL A 133 -7.60 8.46 5.10
CA VAL A 133 -7.41 7.15 4.50
C VAL A 133 -5.99 6.69 4.77
N VAL A 134 -5.82 5.50 5.34
CA VAL A 134 -4.51 4.89 5.57
C VAL A 134 -4.25 3.87 4.47
N VAL A 135 -3.20 4.11 3.68
CA VAL A 135 -2.76 3.21 2.61
C VAL A 135 -1.81 2.16 3.16
N VAL A 136 -0.81 2.62 3.91
CA VAL A 136 0.17 1.78 4.65
C VAL A 136 0.35 2.39 6.04
N GLY A 137 0.53 1.57 7.05
CA GLY A 137 0.75 2.01 8.42
C GLY A 137 0.65 0.88 9.43
N GLU A 138 0.61 1.19 10.70
CA GLU A 138 0.64 0.22 11.81
C GLU A 138 -0.42 -0.89 11.67
N ASN A 139 -1.67 -0.51 11.35
CA ASN A 139 -2.77 -1.46 11.14
C ASN A 139 -3.09 -1.70 9.66
N ALA A 140 -2.21 -1.27 8.76
CA ALA A 140 -2.33 -1.36 7.31
C ALA A 140 -1.00 -1.85 6.71
N SER A 141 -0.68 -3.12 6.95
CA SER A 141 0.61 -3.71 6.57
C SER A 141 0.89 -3.58 5.08
N ALA A 142 2.09 -3.08 4.74
CA ALA A 142 2.58 -3.03 3.36
C ALA A 142 2.67 -4.43 2.74
N GLU A 143 3.03 -5.42 3.54
CA GLU A 143 3.07 -6.82 3.09
C GLU A 143 1.68 -7.34 2.72
N ALA A 144 0.68 -7.13 3.60
CA ALA A 144 -0.69 -7.58 3.34
C ALA A 144 -1.30 -6.88 2.11
N LEU A 145 -1.00 -5.59 1.91
CA LEU A 145 -1.43 -4.86 0.71
C LEU A 145 -0.72 -5.41 -0.54
N ALA A 146 0.60 -5.61 -0.51
CA ALA A 146 1.35 -6.15 -1.63
C ALA A 146 0.86 -7.57 -2.01
N ASN A 147 0.70 -8.44 -1.02
CA ASN A 147 0.20 -9.81 -1.22
C ASN A 147 -1.19 -9.84 -1.86
N SER A 148 -2.08 -8.87 -1.54
CA SER A 148 -3.41 -8.79 -2.14
C SER A 148 -3.39 -8.58 -3.66
N ALA A 149 -2.31 -7.99 -4.18
CA ALA A 149 -2.10 -7.75 -5.60
C ALA A 149 -1.12 -8.74 -6.26
N GLY A 150 -0.59 -9.72 -5.50
CA GLY A 150 0.35 -10.72 -6.00
C GLY A 150 1.78 -10.21 -6.15
N THR A 151 2.17 -9.22 -5.36
CA THR A 151 3.54 -8.69 -5.29
C THR A 151 4.09 -8.73 -3.86
N ILE A 152 5.25 -8.13 -3.62
CA ILE A 152 5.96 -8.12 -2.34
C ILE A 152 6.07 -6.70 -1.77
N SER A 153 6.22 -6.61 -0.44
CA SER A 153 6.37 -5.33 0.27
C SER A 153 7.52 -4.46 -0.24
N TYR A 154 8.59 -5.07 -0.74
CA TYR A 154 9.73 -4.37 -1.33
C TYR A 154 9.32 -3.50 -2.52
N GLU A 155 8.56 -4.07 -3.47
CA GLU A 155 8.12 -3.36 -4.67
C GLU A 155 7.21 -2.19 -4.29
N LEU A 156 6.27 -2.41 -3.36
CA LEU A 156 5.40 -1.35 -2.87
C LEU A 156 6.19 -0.22 -2.21
N LEU A 157 7.06 -0.55 -1.25
CA LEU A 157 7.76 0.46 -0.44
C LEU A 157 8.79 1.25 -1.25
N THR A 158 9.55 0.58 -2.12
CA THR A 158 10.54 1.25 -2.97
C THR A 158 9.92 1.97 -4.17
N GLY A 159 8.71 1.61 -4.54
CA GLY A 159 7.94 2.26 -5.62
C GLY A 159 7.26 3.56 -5.20
N LEU A 160 7.24 3.90 -3.90
CA LEU A 160 6.62 5.15 -3.44
C LEU A 160 7.40 6.36 -3.97
N SER A 161 6.69 7.25 -4.67
CA SER A 161 7.25 8.42 -5.33
C SER A 161 7.93 9.38 -4.36
N ASP A 162 9.02 10.00 -4.81
CA ASP A 162 9.71 11.06 -4.07
C ASP A 162 8.91 12.37 -4.01
N THR A 163 7.88 12.50 -4.85
CA THR A 163 6.98 13.67 -4.83
C THR A 163 6.03 13.68 -3.62
N ILE A 164 5.87 12.53 -2.93
CA ILE A 164 5.08 12.46 -1.70
C ILE A 164 5.80 13.22 -0.59
N THR A 165 5.11 14.19 0.03
CA THR A 165 5.64 14.90 1.19
C THR A 165 5.94 13.94 2.33
N ARG A 166 7.20 13.92 2.76
CA ARG A 166 7.65 13.10 3.88
C ARG A 166 7.84 13.94 5.13
N ARG A 167 7.33 13.43 6.25
CA ARG A 167 7.55 14.01 7.58
C ARG A 167 8.21 12.97 8.47
N VAL A 168 9.36 13.31 9.02
CA VAL A 168 10.01 12.50 10.06
C VAL A 168 9.36 12.83 11.39
N ILE A 169 8.89 11.80 12.09
CA ILE A 169 8.29 11.92 13.41
C ILE A 169 9.28 11.28 14.38
N ALA A 170 9.70 12.03 15.39
CA ALA A 170 10.47 11.45 16.49
C ALA A 170 9.57 10.48 17.26
N GLY A 171 10.04 9.24 17.45
CA GLY A 171 9.36 8.21 18.23
C GLY A 171 9.52 8.41 19.71
#